data_9f0a1723cd0d61b4de19cbd24ea2465c
#
_entry.id   9f0a1723cd0d61b4de19cbd24ea2465c
#
_cell.length_a   1.000
_cell.length_b   1.000
_cell.length_c   1.000
_cell.angle_alpha   90.00
_cell.angle_beta   90.00
_cell.angle_gamma   90.00
#
_symmetry.space_group_name_H-M   'P 1'
#
loop_
_entity.id
_entity.type
_entity.pdbx_description
1 polymer ?
#
loop_
_entity_poly.entity_id
_entity_poly.type
_entity_poly.pdbx_seq_one_letter_code
_entity_poly.pdbx_strand_id
1 'polypeptide(L)'
;MSHAPLAKRVLLRDEETGQWWSYGDLQASYATDDPQAVLPVLEQVEGQVQAQGLYAAGFLGYEAAPGCDRALPSLPDTFLPLLYFGLFRSRETVILPEAEPGHDYAAWVLDESAAEHEQKLEQIHALIAAGDVYQINHTLRLRGRVDDPWALFLQIAEDARFGAYIETEAFSIVSASPESFFRLRGDEIVSSPMKGTAARQDHSEGDQAQQQWLSGSAKNRAENLMITDMVRNDLGRIAERGTVHADELFNVQAHPTVWQMTSAISAQTKAPLAEIFKHLFPAASITGAPKRAAMQHIAALERRPREVYTGAIGYLAPGRQAHFSIAIRTAWVRHDTGYAEYGAGGGIVWDSEPQEEYREVLMKTQILQNVQTDTGLGLFETLAWQPGEGLVHLDAHLERMAGSAAFFMLPFDRAAAKARLDQALTDNPLACRSRVRLSMAKDGHFQTVLAPAPTANAANSPAQADASPGQPVALAKTRVSPGNPYLHHKTTARAAYTQARAEVEAAFGQHTEPVLVNTGGDLTETDIANIVYRLKGRLYTPPERCGLLPGILRAELLEAGTIKERPLSKQELGKVEALYLINDLRGWRKAELKG
;
A
#
# COMPACT_ATOMS: atom_id res chain seq x y z
N MET A 1 -15.79 -22.53 -11.08
CA MET A 1 -14.47 -22.45 -10.44
C MET A 1 -13.64 -21.51 -11.29
N SER A 2 -13.31 -20.31 -10.79
CA SER A 2 -12.34 -19.45 -11.46
C SER A 2 -10.99 -20.19 -11.47
N HIS A 3 -10.26 -20.17 -12.58
CA HIS A 3 -8.93 -20.75 -12.62
C HIS A 3 -8.04 -20.04 -11.60
N ALA A 4 -7.41 -20.79 -10.67
CA ALA A 4 -6.42 -20.24 -9.77
C ALA A 4 -5.26 -19.62 -10.60
N PRO A 5 -4.80 -18.40 -10.31
CA PRO A 5 -3.70 -17.79 -11.05
C PRO A 5 -2.44 -18.62 -10.90
N LEU A 6 -1.69 -18.79 -12.00
CA LEU A 6 -0.46 -19.59 -11.98
C LEU A 6 0.66 -18.83 -11.25
N ALA A 7 1.39 -19.56 -10.40
CA ALA A 7 2.61 -19.03 -9.78
C ALA A 7 3.71 -18.84 -10.84
N LYS A 8 4.36 -17.67 -10.83
CA LYS A 8 5.54 -17.37 -11.66
C LYS A 8 6.82 -17.48 -10.88
N ARG A 9 6.82 -16.99 -9.64
CA ARG A 9 7.97 -17.04 -8.74
C ARG A 9 7.50 -17.14 -7.30
N VAL A 10 8.06 -18.08 -6.55
CA VAL A 10 7.78 -18.20 -5.12
C VAL A 10 9.10 -18.40 -4.39
N LEU A 11 9.32 -17.51 -3.41
CA LEU A 11 10.50 -17.51 -2.54
C LEU A 11 10.05 -17.39 -1.10
N LEU A 12 10.61 -18.22 -0.23
CA LEU A 12 10.41 -18.14 1.21
C LEU A 12 11.76 -18.25 1.92
N ARG A 13 11.94 -17.47 2.99
CA ARG A 13 13.13 -17.56 3.83
C ARG A 13 12.95 -18.64 4.89
N ASP A 14 13.93 -19.50 5.01
CA ASP A 14 13.99 -20.48 6.09
C ASP A 14 14.54 -19.84 7.37
N GLU A 15 13.77 -19.92 8.45
CA GLU A 15 14.13 -19.31 9.74
C GLU A 15 15.42 -19.87 10.34
N GLU A 16 15.63 -21.20 10.22
CA GLU A 16 16.72 -21.87 10.91
C GLU A 16 18.07 -21.66 10.23
N THR A 17 18.07 -21.73 8.91
CA THR A 17 19.29 -21.57 8.12
C THR A 17 19.53 -20.15 7.64
N GLY A 18 18.50 -19.31 7.67
CA GLY A 18 18.50 -17.97 7.09
C GLY A 18 18.58 -17.95 5.56
N GLN A 19 18.49 -19.12 4.92
CA GLN A 19 18.60 -19.26 3.47
C GLN A 19 17.26 -18.98 2.79
N TRP A 20 17.33 -18.56 1.53
CA TRP A 20 16.15 -18.42 0.69
C TRP A 20 15.89 -19.68 -0.10
N TRP A 21 14.65 -20.14 -0.09
CA TRP A 21 14.18 -21.25 -0.91
C TRP A 21 13.36 -20.73 -2.09
N SER A 22 13.76 -21.13 -3.30
CA SER A 22 12.99 -20.97 -4.53
C SER A 22 12.22 -22.24 -4.84
N TYR A 23 10.92 -22.12 -5.08
CA TYR A 23 10.06 -23.24 -5.43
C TYR A 23 9.94 -23.33 -6.95
N GLY A 24 10.25 -24.50 -7.50
CA GLY A 24 10.31 -24.76 -8.95
C GLY A 24 9.44 -25.92 -9.40
N ASP A 25 9.22 -26.01 -10.71
CA ASP A 25 8.41 -27.04 -11.36
C ASP A 25 6.97 -27.08 -10.79
N LEU A 26 6.21 -26.01 -11.06
CA LEU A 26 4.82 -25.87 -10.64
C LEU A 26 3.95 -26.99 -11.23
N GLN A 27 3.28 -27.75 -10.38
CA GLN A 27 2.38 -28.84 -10.75
C GLN A 27 0.92 -28.42 -10.78
N ALA A 28 0.51 -27.59 -9.82
CA ALA A 28 -0.87 -27.08 -9.70
C ALA A 28 -0.90 -25.78 -8.88
N SER A 29 -1.96 -24.99 -9.06
CA SER A 29 -2.31 -23.88 -8.18
C SER A 29 -3.71 -24.08 -7.63
N TYR A 30 -3.90 -23.78 -6.36
CA TYR A 30 -5.17 -23.82 -5.64
C TYR A 30 -5.50 -22.45 -5.11
N ALA A 31 -6.71 -21.99 -5.36
CA ALA A 31 -7.23 -20.74 -4.82
C ALA A 31 -8.72 -20.86 -4.55
N THR A 32 -9.22 -20.09 -3.60
CA THR A 32 -10.67 -19.97 -3.36
C THR A 32 -11.01 -18.60 -2.80
N ASP A 33 -12.16 -18.07 -3.25
CA ASP A 33 -12.84 -16.88 -2.73
C ASP A 33 -14.05 -17.27 -1.85
N ASP A 34 -14.35 -18.57 -1.77
CA ASP A 34 -15.44 -19.10 -0.95
C ASP A 34 -14.93 -19.51 0.44
N PRO A 35 -15.40 -18.86 1.53
CA PRO A 35 -15.02 -19.25 2.89
C PRO A 35 -15.28 -20.73 3.19
N GLN A 36 -16.35 -21.33 2.63
CA GLN A 36 -16.68 -22.74 2.88
C GLN A 36 -15.69 -23.71 2.23
N ALA A 37 -14.98 -23.27 1.21
CA ALA A 37 -13.97 -24.06 0.52
C ALA A 37 -12.56 -23.96 1.13
N VAL A 38 -12.31 -23.04 2.07
CA VAL A 38 -10.97 -22.81 2.65
C VAL A 38 -10.39 -24.08 3.27
N LEU A 39 -11.08 -24.71 4.23
CA LEU A 39 -10.60 -25.93 4.87
C LEU A 39 -10.54 -27.13 3.90
N PRO A 40 -11.56 -27.40 3.07
CA PRO A 40 -11.46 -28.45 2.04
C PRO A 40 -10.27 -28.29 1.08
N VAL A 41 -9.96 -27.07 0.66
CA VAL A 41 -8.79 -26.81 -0.20
C VAL A 41 -7.49 -27.05 0.54
N LEU A 42 -7.38 -26.67 1.83
CA LEU A 42 -6.21 -26.98 2.66
C LEU A 42 -6.01 -28.49 2.81
N GLU A 43 -7.07 -29.26 3.05
CA GLU A 43 -7.02 -30.73 3.11
C GLU A 43 -6.54 -31.32 1.79
N GLN A 44 -7.02 -30.80 0.67
CA GLN A 44 -6.60 -31.22 -0.66
C GLN A 44 -5.12 -30.93 -0.90
N VAL A 45 -4.64 -29.74 -0.57
CA VAL A 45 -3.23 -29.33 -0.69
C VAL A 45 -2.34 -30.24 0.17
N GLU A 46 -2.68 -30.42 1.46
CA GLU A 46 -1.93 -31.31 2.37
C GLU A 46 -1.90 -32.74 1.84
N GLY A 47 -3.05 -33.28 1.39
CA GLY A 47 -3.13 -34.61 0.83
C GLY A 47 -2.24 -34.81 -0.39
N GLN A 48 -2.17 -33.85 -1.30
CA GLN A 48 -1.27 -33.87 -2.47
C GLN A 48 0.20 -33.82 -2.07
N VAL A 49 0.56 -32.95 -1.12
CA VAL A 49 1.92 -32.83 -0.60
C VAL A 49 2.39 -34.18 -0.04
N GLN A 50 1.57 -34.83 0.80
CA GLN A 50 1.95 -36.10 1.42
C GLN A 50 1.94 -37.27 0.45
N ALA A 51 0.96 -37.35 -0.45
CA ALA A 51 0.81 -38.48 -1.38
C ALA A 51 1.85 -38.47 -2.52
N GLN A 52 2.25 -37.29 -2.99
CA GLN A 52 3.12 -37.16 -4.17
C GLN A 52 4.53 -36.65 -3.83
N GLY A 53 4.83 -36.35 -2.56
CA GLY A 53 6.13 -35.82 -2.16
C GLY A 53 6.38 -34.39 -2.68
N LEU A 54 5.31 -33.59 -2.88
CA LEU A 54 5.39 -32.23 -3.38
C LEU A 54 5.63 -31.24 -2.24
N TYR A 55 6.00 -30.02 -2.61
CA TYR A 55 6.03 -28.86 -1.72
C TYR A 55 4.85 -27.95 -2.05
N ALA A 56 4.20 -27.38 -1.04
CA ALA A 56 3.23 -26.32 -1.22
C ALA A 56 3.75 -25.03 -0.61
N ALA A 57 3.53 -23.90 -1.29
CA ALA A 57 3.85 -22.57 -0.76
C ALA A 57 2.74 -21.58 -1.14
N GLY A 58 2.34 -20.73 -0.19
CA GLY A 58 1.18 -19.86 -0.39
C GLY A 58 0.79 -19.08 0.85
N PHE A 59 -0.48 -18.67 0.89
CA PHE A 59 -1.03 -17.86 1.97
C PHE A 59 -2.50 -18.14 2.25
N LEU A 60 -2.94 -17.76 3.47
CA LEU A 60 -4.33 -17.50 3.84
C LEU A 60 -4.49 -16.02 4.13
N GLY A 61 -5.44 -15.35 3.46
CA GLY A 61 -5.84 -13.98 3.77
C GLY A 61 -6.62 -13.91 5.10
N TYR A 62 -6.64 -12.75 5.74
CA TYR A 62 -7.37 -12.55 7.00
C TYR A 62 -8.85 -12.90 6.88
N GLU A 63 -9.44 -12.59 5.74
CA GLU A 63 -10.85 -12.84 5.43
C GLU A 63 -11.18 -14.33 5.22
N ALA A 64 -10.21 -15.23 5.27
CA ALA A 64 -10.44 -16.67 5.37
C ALA A 64 -10.99 -17.12 6.74
N ALA A 65 -10.96 -16.24 7.76
CA ALA A 65 -11.39 -16.53 9.12
C ALA A 65 -12.80 -17.16 9.24
N PRO A 66 -13.86 -16.69 8.54
CA PRO A 66 -15.18 -17.34 8.57
C PRO A 66 -15.18 -18.78 8.04
N GLY A 67 -14.21 -19.11 7.17
CA GLY A 67 -14.00 -20.47 6.70
C GLY A 67 -13.40 -21.40 7.76
N CYS A 68 -12.59 -20.85 8.65
CA CYS A 68 -12.02 -21.58 9.79
C CYS A 68 -13.03 -21.69 10.94
N ASP A 69 -13.70 -20.61 11.30
CA ASP A 69 -14.79 -20.58 12.30
C ASP A 69 -15.88 -19.59 11.84
N ARG A 70 -17.09 -20.10 11.56
CA ARG A 70 -18.25 -19.30 11.12
C ARG A 70 -18.66 -18.19 12.10
N ALA A 71 -18.20 -18.24 13.34
CA ALA A 71 -18.47 -17.21 14.34
C ALA A 71 -17.53 -16.01 14.24
N LEU A 72 -16.48 -16.09 13.42
CA LEU A 72 -15.51 -15.00 13.20
C LEU A 72 -15.93 -14.17 12.00
N PRO A 73 -16.33 -12.92 12.18
CA PRO A 73 -16.70 -12.04 11.07
C PRO A 73 -15.45 -11.52 10.34
N SER A 74 -15.61 -11.22 9.05
CA SER A 74 -14.66 -10.47 8.25
C SER A 74 -15.40 -9.60 7.23
N LEU A 75 -14.71 -8.64 6.64
CA LEU A 75 -15.25 -7.81 5.57
C LEU A 75 -15.25 -8.58 4.24
N PRO A 76 -16.29 -8.45 3.43
CA PRO A 76 -16.37 -9.06 2.09
C PRO A 76 -15.53 -8.27 1.06
N ASP A 77 -15.62 -8.71 -0.20
CA ASP A 77 -15.12 -8.00 -1.39
C ASP A 77 -13.59 -7.85 -1.43
N THR A 78 -12.87 -8.94 -1.14
CA THR A 78 -11.42 -9.03 -1.30
C THR A 78 -11.02 -9.02 -2.78
N PHE A 79 -9.86 -8.44 -3.07
CA PHE A 79 -9.20 -8.59 -4.38
C PHE A 79 -8.38 -9.89 -4.45
N LEU A 80 -7.64 -10.20 -3.37
CA LEU A 80 -6.90 -11.44 -3.27
C LEU A 80 -7.83 -12.60 -2.93
N PRO A 81 -7.54 -13.82 -3.42
CA PRO A 81 -8.26 -15.00 -2.95
C PRO A 81 -8.07 -15.18 -1.43
N LEU A 82 -9.07 -15.73 -0.77
CA LEU A 82 -9.02 -16.05 0.68
C LEU A 82 -7.89 -17.02 1.01
N LEU A 83 -7.57 -17.90 0.05
CA LEU A 83 -6.49 -18.86 0.13
C LEU A 83 -5.85 -19.01 -1.25
N TYR A 84 -4.52 -19.08 -1.27
CA TYR A 84 -3.73 -19.42 -2.46
C TYR A 84 -2.56 -20.32 -2.10
N PHE A 85 -2.38 -21.43 -2.83
CA PHE A 85 -1.20 -22.31 -2.76
C PHE A 85 -0.76 -22.78 -4.14
N GLY A 86 0.54 -22.64 -4.44
CA GLY A 86 1.20 -23.36 -5.51
C GLY A 86 1.74 -24.70 -4.99
N LEU A 87 1.61 -25.77 -5.79
CA LEU A 87 2.24 -27.07 -5.57
C LEU A 87 3.45 -27.22 -6.48
N PHE A 88 4.58 -27.56 -5.92
CA PHE A 88 5.88 -27.59 -6.61
C PHE A 88 6.58 -28.94 -6.41
N ARG A 89 7.31 -29.39 -7.45
CA ARG A 89 8.10 -30.62 -7.39
C ARG A 89 9.46 -30.41 -6.74
N SER A 90 10.03 -29.22 -6.87
CA SER A 90 11.36 -28.92 -6.35
C SER A 90 11.39 -27.68 -5.45
N ARG A 91 12.36 -27.66 -4.56
CA ARG A 91 12.71 -26.52 -3.72
C ARG A 91 14.23 -26.45 -3.63
N GLU A 92 14.80 -25.32 -4.01
CA GLU A 92 16.24 -25.12 -4.08
C GLU A 92 16.65 -23.87 -3.30
N THR A 93 17.85 -23.91 -2.71
CA THR A 93 18.45 -22.74 -2.06
C THR A 93 18.93 -21.75 -3.11
N VAL A 94 18.61 -20.48 -2.92
CA VAL A 94 19.03 -19.37 -3.79
C VAL A 94 19.65 -18.23 -2.98
N ILE A 95 20.54 -17.50 -3.63
CA ILE A 95 21.09 -16.24 -3.13
C ILE A 95 20.31 -15.11 -3.84
N LEU A 96 19.75 -14.20 -3.06
CA LEU A 96 19.10 -13.03 -3.65
C LEU A 96 20.14 -12.07 -4.23
N PRO A 97 19.85 -11.40 -5.36
CA PRO A 97 20.66 -10.29 -5.82
C PRO A 97 20.56 -9.11 -4.85
N GLU A 98 21.59 -8.29 -4.81
CA GLU A 98 21.53 -7.03 -4.05
C GLU A 98 20.46 -6.12 -4.63
N ALA A 99 19.79 -5.35 -3.75
CA ALA A 99 18.85 -4.33 -4.17
C ALA A 99 19.60 -3.23 -4.94
N GLU A 100 19.10 -2.85 -6.11
CA GLU A 100 19.70 -1.73 -6.84
C GLU A 100 19.45 -0.41 -6.08
N PRO A 101 20.49 0.36 -5.75
CA PRO A 101 20.31 1.64 -5.08
C PRO A 101 19.63 2.64 -6.02
N GLY A 102 18.61 3.34 -5.52
CA GLY A 102 17.97 4.44 -6.23
C GLY A 102 16.66 4.12 -6.94
N HIS A 103 16.04 2.97 -6.70
CA HIS A 103 14.63 2.78 -7.03
C HIS A 103 13.79 3.61 -6.07
N ASP A 104 13.27 4.72 -6.58
CA ASP A 104 12.29 5.54 -5.87
C ASP A 104 10.93 4.87 -6.01
N TYR A 105 10.58 4.09 -5.00
CA TYR A 105 9.26 3.48 -4.94
C TYR A 105 8.20 4.53 -4.68
N ALA A 106 6.98 4.24 -5.13
CA ALA A 106 5.82 5.08 -4.97
C ALA A 106 5.73 5.69 -3.57
N ALA A 107 5.33 6.95 -3.49
CA ALA A 107 4.93 7.52 -2.23
C ALA A 107 3.72 6.74 -1.70
N TRP A 108 3.89 6.12 -0.55
CA TRP A 108 2.83 5.43 0.13
C TRP A 108 1.98 6.42 0.92
N VAL A 109 0.67 6.32 0.77
CA VAL A 109 -0.31 7.20 1.40
C VAL A 109 -1.05 6.44 2.47
N LEU A 110 -1.00 6.95 3.69
CA LEU A 110 -1.77 6.41 4.80
C LEU A 110 -3.25 6.81 4.65
N ASP A 111 -4.17 5.86 4.82
CA ASP A 111 -5.60 6.06 4.61
C ASP A 111 -6.33 6.68 5.81
N GLU A 112 -5.63 6.90 6.91
CA GLU A 112 -6.18 7.44 8.16
C GLU A 112 -5.26 8.53 8.72
N SER A 113 -5.83 9.68 9.03
CA SER A 113 -5.13 10.77 9.69
C SER A 113 -4.93 10.51 11.18
N ALA A 114 -4.02 11.25 11.83
CA ALA A 114 -3.81 11.15 13.27
C ALA A 114 -5.10 11.43 14.08
N ALA A 115 -5.94 12.38 13.61
CA ALA A 115 -7.20 12.70 14.28
C ALA A 115 -8.25 11.58 14.14
N GLU A 116 -8.36 10.94 12.96
CA GLU A 116 -9.25 9.79 12.77
C GLU A 116 -8.77 8.60 13.60
N HIS A 117 -7.45 8.40 13.68
CA HIS A 117 -6.85 7.36 14.53
C HIS A 117 -7.19 7.58 16.01
N GLU A 118 -7.00 8.80 16.52
CA GLU A 118 -7.36 9.18 17.89
C GLU A 118 -8.84 8.91 18.19
N GLN A 119 -9.74 9.32 17.30
CA GLN A 119 -11.18 9.06 17.45
C GLN A 119 -11.52 7.57 17.51
N LYS A 120 -10.83 6.73 16.73
CA LYS A 120 -11.04 5.27 16.78
C LYS A 120 -10.48 4.66 18.06
N LEU A 121 -9.33 5.14 18.55
CA LEU A 121 -8.80 4.70 19.83
C LEU A 121 -9.73 5.03 21.00
N GLU A 122 -10.36 6.22 20.98
CA GLU A 122 -11.41 6.55 21.98
C GLU A 122 -12.58 5.57 21.93
N GLN A 123 -13.02 5.13 20.75
CA GLN A 123 -14.05 4.11 20.61
C GLN A 123 -13.58 2.76 21.17
N ILE A 124 -12.33 2.37 20.89
CA ILE A 124 -11.75 1.13 21.43
C ILE A 124 -11.63 1.19 22.95
N HIS A 125 -11.19 2.32 23.52
CA HIS A 125 -11.16 2.51 24.96
C HIS A 125 -12.56 2.42 25.60
N ALA A 126 -13.59 2.94 24.95
CA ALA A 126 -14.98 2.78 25.43
C ALA A 126 -15.41 1.30 25.44
N LEU A 127 -15.03 0.49 24.45
CA LEU A 127 -15.29 -0.95 24.41
C LEU A 127 -14.54 -1.71 25.50
N ILE A 128 -13.30 -1.33 25.78
CA ILE A 128 -12.50 -1.91 26.87
C ILE A 128 -13.12 -1.54 28.23
N ALA A 129 -13.52 -0.28 28.41
CA ALA A 129 -14.20 0.19 29.63
C ALA A 129 -15.54 -0.50 29.88
N ALA A 130 -16.27 -0.84 28.80
CA ALA A 130 -17.50 -1.62 28.87
C ALA A 130 -17.27 -3.10 29.22
N GLY A 131 -16.03 -3.58 29.12
CA GLY A 131 -15.66 -4.97 29.35
C GLY A 131 -15.93 -5.91 28.16
N ASP A 132 -16.21 -5.37 26.98
CA ASP A 132 -16.46 -6.15 25.77
C ASP A 132 -15.18 -6.82 25.26
N VAL A 133 -14.05 -6.14 25.38
CA VAL A 133 -12.72 -6.60 24.97
C VAL A 133 -11.65 -6.14 25.95
N TYR A 134 -10.51 -6.81 25.95
CA TYR A 134 -9.30 -6.40 26.68
C TYR A 134 -8.27 -5.75 25.75
N GLN A 135 -8.30 -6.13 24.48
CA GLN A 135 -7.41 -5.64 23.43
C GLN A 135 -8.11 -5.72 22.07
N ILE A 136 -7.86 -4.73 21.21
CA ILE A 136 -8.18 -4.75 19.79
C ILE A 136 -6.91 -4.40 18.99
N ASN A 137 -6.58 -5.22 17.99
CA ASN A 137 -5.53 -4.88 17.04
C ASN A 137 -6.11 -3.95 15.96
N HIS A 138 -5.93 -2.63 16.12
CA HIS A 138 -6.36 -1.63 15.14
C HIS A 138 -5.32 -1.47 14.04
N THR A 139 -5.79 -1.41 12.78
CA THR A 139 -4.89 -1.39 11.62
C THR A 139 -5.28 -0.32 10.61
N LEU A 140 -4.26 0.24 9.99
CA LEU A 140 -4.33 1.25 8.93
C LEU A 140 -3.76 0.67 7.64
N ARG A 141 -4.11 1.27 6.51
CA ARG A 141 -3.61 0.88 5.19
C ARG A 141 -2.80 1.99 4.57
N LEU A 142 -1.66 1.61 4.05
CA LEU A 142 -0.90 2.45 3.14
C LEU A 142 -1.17 1.99 1.72
N ARG A 143 -1.39 2.93 0.83
CA ARG A 143 -1.64 2.70 -0.59
C ARG A 143 -0.59 3.37 -1.41
N GLY A 144 -0.21 2.72 -2.49
CA GLY A 144 0.77 3.24 -3.41
C GLY A 144 0.66 2.58 -4.78
N ARG A 145 1.59 2.93 -5.62
CA ARG A 145 1.81 2.27 -6.91
C ARG A 145 3.20 1.65 -6.92
N VAL A 146 3.28 0.38 -7.27
CA VAL A 146 4.52 -0.39 -7.38
C VAL A 146 4.56 -1.00 -8.78
N ASP A 147 5.44 -0.48 -9.62
CA ASP A 147 5.61 -0.98 -10.98
C ASP A 147 6.54 -2.21 -11.03
N ASP A 148 7.43 -2.36 -10.04
CA ASP A 148 8.32 -3.52 -9.89
C ASP A 148 8.21 -4.11 -8.46
N PRO A 149 7.32 -5.10 -8.25
CA PRO A 149 7.20 -5.77 -6.95
C PRO A 149 8.45 -6.55 -6.52
N TRP A 150 9.26 -7.00 -7.49
CA TRP A 150 10.51 -7.69 -7.20
C TRP A 150 11.55 -6.75 -6.59
N ALA A 151 11.70 -5.57 -7.15
CA ALA A 151 12.59 -4.56 -6.60
C ALA A 151 12.14 -4.13 -5.18
N LEU A 152 10.82 -3.94 -4.95
CA LEU A 152 10.30 -3.70 -3.59
C LEU A 152 10.65 -4.85 -2.63
N PHE A 153 10.53 -6.10 -3.08
CA PHE A 153 10.88 -7.26 -2.28
C PHE A 153 12.37 -7.24 -1.87
N LEU A 154 13.27 -7.03 -2.81
CA LEU A 154 14.70 -6.96 -2.52
C LEU A 154 15.04 -5.85 -1.51
N GLN A 155 14.31 -4.72 -1.58
CA GLN A 155 14.51 -3.61 -0.65
C GLN A 155 14.08 -3.93 0.78
N ILE A 156 12.90 -4.56 0.98
CA ILE A 156 12.33 -4.68 2.33
C ILE A 156 12.59 -6.03 3.00
N ALA A 157 12.96 -7.06 2.23
CA ALA A 157 13.04 -8.43 2.74
C ALA A 157 14.45 -8.91 3.10
N GLU A 158 15.49 -8.09 2.86
CA GLU A 158 16.89 -8.48 3.07
C GLU A 158 17.14 -9.05 4.48
N ASP A 159 16.64 -8.36 5.51
CA ASP A 159 16.80 -8.76 6.92
C ASP A 159 15.55 -9.42 7.52
N ALA A 160 14.55 -9.73 6.70
CA ALA A 160 13.29 -10.28 7.19
C ALA A 160 13.44 -11.71 7.67
N ARG A 161 13.13 -12.00 8.94
CA ARG A 161 13.23 -13.35 9.51
C ARG A 161 12.38 -14.37 8.76
N PHE A 162 11.16 -13.98 8.37
CA PHE A 162 10.20 -14.78 7.59
C PHE A 162 9.86 -14.07 6.29
N GLY A 163 10.88 -13.76 5.49
CA GLY A 163 10.68 -13.12 4.20
C GLY A 163 9.93 -14.03 3.23
N ALA A 164 9.05 -13.44 2.41
CA ALA A 164 8.31 -14.17 1.39
C ALA A 164 8.07 -13.30 0.14
N TYR A 165 8.21 -13.90 -1.02
CA TYR A 165 7.81 -13.36 -2.30
C TYR A 165 6.95 -14.38 -3.05
N ILE A 166 5.72 -14.02 -3.35
CA ILE A 166 4.81 -14.86 -4.13
C ILE A 166 4.33 -14.02 -5.32
N GLU A 167 4.74 -14.39 -6.51
CA GLU A 167 4.33 -13.76 -7.76
C GLU A 167 3.47 -14.73 -8.55
N THR A 168 2.30 -14.25 -8.96
CA THR A 168 1.37 -14.95 -9.85
C THR A 168 1.21 -14.17 -11.15
N GLU A 169 0.28 -14.58 -12.00
CA GLU A 169 -0.09 -13.80 -13.19
C GLU A 169 -0.85 -12.51 -12.84
N ALA A 170 -1.55 -12.47 -11.71
CA ALA A 170 -2.48 -11.39 -11.34
C ALA A 170 -1.95 -10.45 -10.26
N PHE A 171 -1.15 -10.97 -9.33
CA PHE A 171 -0.69 -10.23 -8.17
C PHE A 171 0.68 -10.72 -7.67
N SER A 172 1.32 -9.86 -6.87
CA SER A 172 2.49 -10.22 -6.07
C SER A 172 2.24 -9.96 -4.59
N ILE A 173 2.77 -10.84 -3.73
CA ILE A 173 2.87 -10.65 -2.28
C ILE A 173 4.33 -10.42 -1.93
N VAL A 174 4.60 -9.35 -1.19
CA VAL A 174 5.94 -8.94 -0.74
C VAL A 174 5.92 -8.86 0.78
N SER A 175 6.58 -9.78 1.46
CA SER A 175 6.53 -9.87 2.92
C SER A 175 7.90 -9.84 3.56
N ALA A 176 8.05 -8.99 4.57
CA ALA A 176 9.18 -8.90 5.48
C ALA A 176 8.78 -9.24 6.92
N SER A 177 7.97 -10.28 7.09
CA SER A 177 7.43 -10.63 8.40
C SER A 177 8.52 -10.96 9.43
N PRO A 178 8.42 -10.41 10.66
CA PRO A 178 9.29 -10.77 11.76
C PRO A 178 8.72 -11.89 12.65
N GLU A 179 7.44 -12.28 12.47
CA GLU A 179 6.69 -13.08 13.45
C GLU A 179 6.27 -14.44 12.89
N SER A 180 6.66 -15.52 13.61
CA SER A 180 6.18 -16.88 13.34
C SER A 180 4.76 -17.04 13.82
N PHE A 181 3.89 -17.62 12.99
CA PHE A 181 2.55 -18.03 13.40
C PHE A 181 2.60 -19.40 14.08
N PHE A 182 3.04 -20.40 13.36
CA PHE A 182 3.39 -21.71 13.91
C PHE A 182 4.36 -22.49 13.01
N ARG A 183 5.08 -23.41 13.63
CA ARG A 183 5.91 -24.41 12.96
C ARG A 183 5.44 -25.80 13.37
N LEU A 184 5.28 -26.69 12.39
CA LEU A 184 4.94 -28.09 12.58
C LEU A 184 6.07 -29.00 12.07
N ARG A 185 6.51 -29.95 12.89
CA ARG A 185 7.49 -30.97 12.53
C ARG A 185 7.07 -32.32 13.09
N GLY A 186 6.65 -33.23 12.21
CA GLY A 186 6.02 -34.46 12.67
C GLY A 186 4.79 -34.15 13.53
N ASP A 187 4.83 -34.59 14.77
CA ASP A 187 3.74 -34.34 15.73
C ASP A 187 3.97 -33.14 16.66
N GLU A 188 5.13 -32.49 16.57
CA GLU A 188 5.42 -31.27 17.35
C GLU A 188 4.96 -30.01 16.63
N ILE A 189 4.15 -29.20 17.32
CA ILE A 189 3.76 -27.86 16.90
C ILE A 189 4.30 -26.83 17.90
N VAL A 190 4.89 -25.73 17.36
CA VAL A 190 5.43 -24.61 18.15
C VAL A 190 4.86 -23.31 17.62
N SER A 191 4.37 -22.44 18.50
CA SER A 191 3.97 -21.07 18.20
C SER A 191 4.74 -20.11 19.10
N SER A 192 5.26 -19.02 18.54
CA SER A 192 6.13 -18.08 19.26
C SER A 192 5.62 -16.64 19.11
N PRO A 193 4.53 -16.28 19.80
CA PRO A 193 4.01 -14.91 19.75
C PRO A 193 5.02 -13.90 20.29
N MET A 194 4.99 -12.70 19.69
CA MET A 194 5.88 -11.60 20.01
C MET A 194 5.09 -10.43 20.57
N LYS A 195 5.47 -9.95 21.77
CA LYS A 195 4.99 -8.69 22.36
C LYS A 195 6.11 -8.06 23.17
N GLY A 196 6.27 -6.75 22.99
CA GLY A 196 7.35 -5.99 23.58
C GLY A 196 8.54 -5.82 22.63
N THR A 197 8.84 -4.57 22.34
CA THR A 197 9.94 -4.18 21.45
C THR A 197 10.70 -3.00 22.06
N ALA A 198 12.03 -3.01 21.97
CA ALA A 198 12.88 -1.88 22.30
C ALA A 198 13.90 -1.65 21.19
N ALA A 199 14.18 -0.38 20.87
CA ALA A 199 15.18 -0.06 19.86
C ALA A 199 16.59 -0.47 20.33
N ARG A 200 17.42 -0.97 19.40
CA ARG A 200 18.86 -1.16 19.64
C ARG A 200 19.53 0.19 19.81
N GLN A 201 20.61 0.22 20.58
CA GLN A 201 21.45 1.41 20.78
C GLN A 201 22.81 1.21 20.12
N ASP A 202 23.42 2.31 19.69
CA ASP A 202 24.70 2.30 18.96
C ASP A 202 25.91 1.92 19.84
N HIS A 203 25.74 1.85 21.17
CA HIS A 203 26.79 1.51 22.13
C HIS A 203 26.34 0.42 23.09
N SER A 204 27.26 -0.47 23.46
CA SER A 204 26.97 -1.73 24.16
C SER A 204 26.28 -1.56 25.52
N GLU A 205 26.64 -0.56 26.30
CA GLU A 205 26.02 -0.30 27.61
C GLU A 205 24.58 0.14 27.48
N GLY A 206 24.26 1.05 26.55
CA GLY A 206 22.90 1.48 26.28
C GLY A 206 22.05 0.36 25.69
N ASP A 207 22.64 -0.47 24.85
CA ASP A 207 21.94 -1.61 24.23
C ASP A 207 21.58 -2.69 25.27
N GLN A 208 22.50 -2.98 26.20
CA GLN A 208 22.21 -3.87 27.34
C GLN A 208 21.16 -3.29 28.30
N ALA A 209 21.18 -1.96 28.52
CA ALA A 209 20.17 -1.30 29.33
C ALA A 209 18.77 -1.41 28.71
N GLN A 210 18.63 -1.31 27.37
CA GLN A 210 17.37 -1.53 26.66
C GLN A 210 16.89 -2.98 26.76
N GLN A 211 17.78 -3.96 26.64
CA GLN A 211 17.44 -5.37 26.86
C GLN A 211 16.91 -5.63 28.29
N GLN A 212 17.62 -5.10 29.28
CA GLN A 212 17.23 -5.23 30.70
C GLN A 212 15.91 -4.51 30.99
N TRP A 213 15.72 -3.31 30.45
CA TRP A 213 14.46 -2.57 30.56
C TRP A 213 13.30 -3.38 29.96
N LEU A 214 13.46 -3.93 28.76
CA LEU A 214 12.41 -4.72 28.11
C LEU A 214 12.08 -5.97 28.90
N SER A 215 13.10 -6.71 29.37
CA SER A 215 12.89 -7.93 30.16
C SER A 215 12.26 -7.65 31.54
N GLY A 216 12.53 -6.47 32.13
CA GLY A 216 11.98 -6.02 33.40
C GLY A 216 10.62 -5.30 33.31
N SER A 217 10.17 -4.93 32.10
CA SER A 217 8.95 -4.15 31.88
C SER A 217 7.68 -4.92 32.27
N ALA A 218 7.01 -4.50 33.33
CA ALA A 218 5.77 -5.13 33.80
C ALA A 218 4.65 -5.07 32.71
N LYS A 219 4.54 -3.94 31.99
CA LYS A 219 3.57 -3.77 30.89
C LYS A 219 3.83 -4.79 29.78
N ASN A 220 5.05 -4.82 29.21
CA ASN A 220 5.39 -5.73 28.11
C ASN A 220 5.24 -7.21 28.51
N ARG A 221 5.59 -7.56 29.74
CA ARG A 221 5.39 -8.92 30.27
C ARG A 221 3.92 -9.28 30.41
N ALA A 222 3.07 -8.36 30.88
CA ALA A 222 1.63 -8.59 31.00
C ALA A 222 0.97 -8.79 29.62
N GLU A 223 1.31 -7.96 28.63
CA GLU A 223 0.82 -8.11 27.26
C GLU A 223 1.30 -9.43 26.62
N ASN A 224 2.59 -9.76 26.79
CA ASN A 224 3.14 -11.01 26.28
C ASN A 224 2.47 -12.24 26.95
N LEU A 225 2.24 -12.20 28.26
CA LEU A 225 1.56 -13.27 28.99
C LEU A 225 0.12 -13.46 28.51
N MET A 226 -0.61 -12.37 28.26
CA MET A 226 -1.99 -12.44 27.76
C MET A 226 -2.05 -13.16 26.40
N ILE A 227 -1.18 -12.79 25.46
CA ILE A 227 -1.13 -13.46 24.16
C ILE A 227 -0.66 -14.91 24.27
N THR A 228 0.32 -15.18 25.12
CA THR A 228 0.80 -16.53 25.42
C THR A 228 -0.32 -17.43 25.92
N ASP A 229 -1.18 -16.94 26.81
CA ASP A 229 -2.31 -17.70 27.34
C ASP A 229 -3.39 -17.96 26.27
N MET A 230 -3.63 -16.99 25.38
CA MET A 230 -4.52 -17.19 24.23
C MET A 230 -3.99 -18.26 23.27
N VAL A 231 -2.71 -18.23 22.92
CA VAL A 231 -2.07 -19.23 22.06
C VAL A 231 -2.09 -20.60 22.73
N ARG A 232 -1.81 -20.66 24.03
CA ARG A 232 -1.89 -21.89 24.83
C ARG A 232 -3.30 -22.48 24.80
N ASN A 233 -4.33 -21.65 24.92
CA ASN A 233 -5.73 -22.08 24.81
C ASN A 233 -6.06 -22.60 23.40
N ASP A 234 -5.62 -21.90 22.34
CA ASP A 234 -5.86 -22.31 20.96
C ASP A 234 -5.15 -23.64 20.64
N LEU A 235 -3.87 -23.81 21.03
CA LEU A 235 -3.13 -25.06 20.91
C LEU A 235 -3.76 -26.20 21.74
N GLY A 236 -4.29 -25.89 22.91
CA GLY A 236 -4.96 -26.88 23.78
C GLY A 236 -6.16 -27.55 23.15
N ARG A 237 -6.75 -26.99 22.09
CA ARG A 237 -7.88 -27.58 21.35
C ARG A 237 -7.46 -28.68 20.37
N ILE A 238 -6.20 -28.69 19.95
CA ILE A 238 -5.65 -29.63 18.96
C ILE A 238 -4.56 -30.53 19.53
N ALA A 239 -4.06 -30.20 20.71
CA ALA A 239 -2.95 -30.90 21.36
C ALA A 239 -3.39 -32.21 22.02
N GLU A 240 -2.49 -33.17 22.12
CA GLU A 240 -2.62 -34.31 23.00
C GLU A 240 -2.65 -33.83 24.46
N ARG A 241 -3.48 -34.45 25.30
CA ARG A 241 -3.67 -34.01 26.69
C ARG A 241 -2.37 -33.98 27.48
N GLY A 242 -2.10 -32.86 28.13
CA GLY A 242 -0.92 -32.67 28.97
C GLY A 242 0.39 -32.40 28.26
N THR A 243 0.34 -32.13 26.93
CA THR A 243 1.54 -31.85 26.12
C THR A 243 1.74 -30.37 25.78
N VAL A 244 0.83 -29.48 26.20
CA VAL A 244 1.00 -28.05 25.98
C VAL A 244 1.93 -27.48 27.03
N HIS A 245 3.08 -26.97 26.59
CA HIS A 245 4.11 -26.38 27.44
C HIS A 245 4.42 -24.95 27.00
N ALA A 246 4.71 -24.08 27.95
CA ALA A 246 5.28 -22.75 27.71
C ALA A 246 6.75 -22.82 28.15
N ASP A 247 7.62 -23.14 27.21
CA ASP A 247 8.99 -23.54 27.53
C ASP A 247 9.91 -22.35 27.77
N GLU A 248 9.70 -21.25 27.04
CA GLU A 248 10.51 -20.04 27.13
C GLU A 248 9.60 -18.82 27.25
N LEU A 249 9.33 -18.36 28.47
CA LEU A 249 8.57 -17.14 28.72
C LEU A 249 9.48 -15.92 28.77
N PHE A 250 9.05 -14.83 28.08
CA PHE A 250 9.70 -13.52 28.12
C PHE A 250 11.14 -13.53 27.64
N ASN A 251 11.47 -14.39 26.69
CA ASN A 251 12.80 -14.43 26.08
C ASN A 251 13.02 -13.17 25.22
N VAL A 252 14.07 -12.39 25.55
CA VAL A 252 14.41 -11.16 24.82
C VAL A 252 15.50 -11.46 23.81
N GLN A 253 15.14 -11.44 22.53
CA GLN A 253 16.02 -11.77 21.41
C GLN A 253 16.51 -10.50 20.72
N ALA A 254 17.80 -10.51 20.29
CA ALA A 254 18.38 -9.46 19.48
C ALA A 254 17.98 -9.61 18.01
N HIS A 255 17.51 -8.53 17.41
CA HIS A 255 17.36 -8.37 15.97
C HIS A 255 18.26 -7.22 15.49
N PRO A 256 18.52 -7.06 14.19
CA PRO A 256 19.44 -6.03 13.70
C PRO A 256 19.14 -4.61 14.24
N THR A 257 17.87 -4.24 14.35
CA THR A 257 17.43 -2.88 14.73
C THR A 257 16.69 -2.82 16.06
N VAL A 258 16.25 -3.96 16.62
CA VAL A 258 15.40 -4.00 17.81
C VAL A 258 15.72 -5.17 18.73
N TRP A 259 15.44 -5.02 20.02
CA TRP A 259 15.22 -6.10 20.98
C TRP A 259 13.74 -6.49 20.95
N GLN A 260 13.45 -7.80 20.98
CA GLN A 260 12.09 -8.29 20.92
C GLN A 260 11.83 -9.36 21.96
N MET A 261 10.70 -9.24 22.67
CA MET A 261 10.28 -10.22 23.68
C MET A 261 9.35 -11.25 23.05
N THR A 262 9.70 -12.52 23.16
CA THR A 262 8.95 -13.67 22.65
C THR A 262 8.66 -14.66 23.76
N SER A 263 7.61 -15.47 23.60
CA SER A 263 7.35 -16.64 24.42
C SER A 263 7.03 -17.83 23.52
N ALA A 264 7.71 -18.95 23.70
CA ALA A 264 7.49 -20.16 22.91
C ALA A 264 6.49 -21.09 23.61
N ILE A 265 5.47 -21.53 22.88
CA ILE A 265 4.49 -22.52 23.32
C ILE A 265 4.58 -23.72 22.39
N SER A 266 4.87 -24.89 22.94
CA SER A 266 4.94 -26.16 22.23
C SER A 266 3.81 -27.11 22.62
N ALA A 267 3.48 -28.02 21.70
CA ALA A 267 2.52 -29.08 21.95
C ALA A 267 2.76 -30.28 21.01
N GLN A 268 2.27 -31.47 21.39
CA GLN A 268 2.17 -32.62 20.49
C GLN A 268 0.78 -32.68 19.89
N THR A 269 0.68 -32.83 18.55
CA THR A 269 -0.59 -32.90 17.83
C THR A 269 -0.53 -33.79 16.62
N LYS A 270 -1.58 -34.58 16.41
CA LYS A 270 -1.82 -35.36 15.17
C LYS A 270 -2.87 -34.70 14.28
N ALA A 271 -3.34 -33.50 14.65
CA ALA A 271 -4.33 -32.78 13.87
C ALA A 271 -3.81 -32.48 12.45
N PRO A 272 -4.62 -32.67 11.40
CA PRO A 272 -4.27 -32.24 10.06
C PRO A 272 -4.19 -30.72 9.99
N LEU A 273 -3.53 -30.19 8.95
CA LEU A 273 -3.31 -28.75 8.79
C LEU A 273 -4.63 -27.96 8.83
N ALA A 274 -5.69 -28.46 8.22
CA ALA A 274 -7.00 -27.82 8.23
C ALA A 274 -7.55 -27.63 9.66
N GLU A 275 -7.41 -28.64 10.54
CA GLU A 275 -7.81 -28.51 11.94
C GLU A 275 -6.89 -27.57 12.73
N ILE A 276 -5.59 -27.52 12.40
CA ILE A 276 -4.67 -26.53 12.98
C ILE A 276 -5.14 -25.11 12.64
N PHE A 277 -5.39 -24.80 11.37
CA PHE A 277 -5.89 -23.48 10.97
C PHE A 277 -7.27 -23.17 11.55
N LYS A 278 -8.17 -24.13 11.60
CA LYS A 278 -9.50 -23.98 12.18
C LYS A 278 -9.46 -23.45 13.62
N HIS A 279 -8.48 -23.84 14.39
CA HIS A 279 -8.39 -23.47 15.81
C HIS A 279 -7.45 -22.31 16.10
N LEU A 280 -6.39 -22.14 15.32
CA LEU A 280 -5.39 -21.11 15.54
C LEU A 280 -5.69 -19.81 14.74
N PHE A 281 -6.29 -19.93 13.54
CA PHE A 281 -6.42 -18.79 12.61
C PHE A 281 -7.66 -17.92 12.89
N PRO A 282 -7.58 -16.59 12.76
CA PRO A 282 -6.34 -15.81 12.66
C PRO A 282 -5.56 -15.80 13.98
N ALA A 283 -4.27 -15.45 13.92
CA ALA A 283 -3.43 -15.42 15.10
C ALA A 283 -3.96 -14.47 16.18
N ALA A 284 -3.82 -14.86 17.44
CA ALA A 284 -4.31 -14.06 18.57
C ALA A 284 -3.63 -12.68 18.68
N SER A 285 -2.32 -12.61 18.34
CA SER A 285 -1.51 -11.39 18.44
C SER A 285 -1.96 -10.25 17.52
N ILE A 286 -2.68 -10.59 16.42
CA ILE A 286 -3.13 -9.62 15.39
C ILE A 286 -4.65 -9.43 15.33
N THR A 287 -5.38 -9.99 16.28
CA THR A 287 -6.84 -9.82 16.42
C THR A 287 -7.19 -9.05 17.67
N GLY A 288 -7.17 -9.70 18.81
CA GLY A 288 -7.48 -9.13 20.11
C GLY A 288 -8.10 -10.15 21.06
N ALA A 289 -8.47 -9.70 22.23
CA ALA A 289 -8.95 -10.56 23.32
C ALA A 289 -10.30 -10.06 23.88
N PRO A 290 -11.36 -10.89 23.95
CA PRO A 290 -11.52 -12.23 23.34
C PRO A 290 -11.57 -12.17 21.80
N LYS A 291 -10.98 -13.16 21.09
CA LYS A 291 -10.82 -13.15 19.61
C LYS A 291 -12.11 -12.79 18.87
N ARG A 292 -13.22 -13.47 19.17
CA ARG A 292 -14.51 -13.26 18.49
C ARG A 292 -15.04 -11.83 18.67
N ALA A 293 -15.07 -11.32 19.91
CA ALA A 293 -15.57 -9.99 20.22
C ALA A 293 -14.68 -8.93 19.53
N ALA A 294 -13.35 -9.08 19.63
CA ALA A 294 -12.41 -8.18 18.97
C ALA A 294 -12.62 -8.14 17.47
N MET A 295 -12.79 -9.29 16.79
CA MET A 295 -13.02 -9.33 15.35
C MET A 295 -14.36 -8.71 14.92
N GLN A 296 -15.41 -8.78 15.76
CA GLN A 296 -16.67 -8.07 15.51
C GLN A 296 -16.48 -6.55 15.51
N HIS A 297 -15.72 -6.04 16.46
CA HIS A 297 -15.42 -4.61 16.54
C HIS A 297 -14.44 -4.17 15.44
N ILE A 298 -13.44 -4.98 15.09
CA ILE A 298 -12.54 -4.73 13.96
C ILE A 298 -13.33 -4.56 12.66
N ALA A 299 -14.28 -5.46 12.38
CA ALA A 299 -15.11 -5.37 11.17
C ALA A 299 -16.01 -4.11 11.15
N ALA A 300 -16.36 -3.56 12.31
CA ALA A 300 -17.12 -2.31 12.41
C ALA A 300 -16.23 -1.05 12.31
N LEU A 301 -15.00 -1.11 12.81
CA LEU A 301 -14.06 0.02 12.84
C LEU A 301 -13.30 0.18 11.52
N GLU A 302 -12.92 -0.94 10.89
CA GLU A 302 -12.21 -0.96 9.61
C GLU A 302 -13.19 -0.91 8.45
N ARG A 303 -12.89 -0.11 7.43
CA ARG A 303 -13.79 0.09 6.27
C ARG A 303 -13.52 -0.89 5.13
N ARG A 304 -12.47 -1.73 5.25
CA ARG A 304 -11.93 -2.54 4.15
C ARG A 304 -11.36 -3.85 4.62
N PRO A 305 -11.32 -4.85 3.74
CA PRO A 305 -10.62 -6.10 3.99
C PRO A 305 -9.15 -5.87 4.31
N ARG A 306 -8.59 -6.76 5.11
CA ARG A 306 -7.16 -6.82 5.42
C ARG A 306 -6.36 -7.54 4.34
N GLU A 307 -7.04 -8.27 3.47
CA GLU A 307 -6.43 -9.08 2.43
C GLU A 307 -5.43 -10.09 3.01
N VAL A 308 -4.22 -10.17 2.45
CA VAL A 308 -3.16 -11.01 3.03
C VAL A 308 -2.61 -10.46 4.35
N TYR A 309 -2.71 -9.14 4.57
CA TYR A 309 -2.21 -8.52 5.79
C TYR A 309 -2.92 -9.10 7.03
N THR A 310 -2.14 -9.43 8.07
CA THR A 310 -2.59 -10.16 9.26
C THR A 310 -3.17 -11.57 8.98
N GLY A 311 -2.99 -12.09 7.76
CA GLY A 311 -3.18 -13.48 7.43
C GLY A 311 -1.95 -14.33 7.77
N ALA A 312 -1.75 -15.42 7.04
CA ALA A 312 -0.62 -16.32 7.22
C ALA A 312 0.05 -16.64 5.87
N ILE A 313 1.38 -16.58 5.81
CA ILE A 313 2.18 -16.95 4.64
C ILE A 313 3.13 -18.07 5.05
N GLY A 314 3.26 -19.11 4.21
CA GLY A 314 4.16 -20.19 4.55
C GLY A 314 4.18 -21.34 3.57
N TYR A 315 4.66 -22.48 4.05
CA TYR A 315 4.83 -23.67 3.23
C TYR A 315 4.41 -24.95 3.97
N LEU A 316 4.16 -25.99 3.16
CA LEU A 316 4.07 -27.38 3.56
C LEU A 316 5.12 -28.19 2.80
N ALA A 317 5.67 -29.21 3.48
CA ALA A 317 6.59 -30.18 2.89
C ALA A 317 6.22 -31.61 3.32
N PRO A 318 6.70 -32.63 2.60
CA PRO A 318 6.51 -34.03 2.97
C PRO A 318 7.00 -34.32 4.38
N GLY A 319 6.40 -35.32 5.03
CA GLY A 319 6.76 -35.72 6.40
C GLY A 319 6.16 -34.80 7.47
N ARG A 320 4.98 -34.25 7.24
CA ARG A 320 4.28 -33.35 8.19
C ARG A 320 5.13 -32.16 8.62
N GLN A 321 5.71 -31.49 7.66
CA GLN A 321 6.47 -30.27 7.91
C GLN A 321 5.67 -29.07 7.38
N ALA A 322 5.50 -28.05 8.20
CA ALA A 322 4.91 -26.79 7.81
C ALA A 322 5.50 -25.64 8.64
N HIS A 323 5.62 -24.48 8.02
CA HIS A 323 5.95 -23.26 8.71
C HIS A 323 5.16 -22.10 8.11
N PHE A 324 4.46 -21.39 8.98
CA PHE A 324 3.69 -20.20 8.61
C PHE A 324 4.12 -19.01 9.45
N SER A 325 4.28 -17.86 8.81
CA SER A 325 4.47 -16.57 9.45
C SER A 325 3.16 -15.78 9.45
N ILE A 326 3.02 -14.84 10.37
CA ILE A 326 1.93 -13.87 10.35
C ILE A 326 2.26 -12.82 9.28
N ALA A 327 1.35 -12.55 8.36
CA ALA A 327 1.58 -11.63 7.26
C ALA A 327 1.50 -10.16 7.73
N ILE A 328 2.47 -9.72 8.54
CA ILE A 328 2.72 -8.33 8.91
C ILE A 328 3.98 -7.82 8.21
N ARG A 329 4.17 -6.51 8.11
CA ARG A 329 5.19 -5.90 7.23
C ARG A 329 5.10 -6.46 5.81
N THR A 330 3.88 -6.55 5.31
CA THR A 330 3.55 -7.22 4.06
C THR A 330 2.78 -6.28 3.15
N ALA A 331 3.24 -6.18 1.90
CA ALA A 331 2.53 -5.52 0.82
C ALA A 331 1.95 -6.54 -0.16
N TRP A 332 0.89 -6.18 -0.86
CA TRP A 332 0.43 -6.87 -2.04
C TRP A 332 0.26 -5.89 -3.20
N VAL A 333 0.46 -6.37 -4.42
CA VAL A 333 0.50 -5.56 -5.63
C VAL A 333 -0.36 -6.19 -6.72
N ARG A 334 -1.23 -5.41 -7.34
CA ARG A 334 -1.99 -5.80 -8.55
C ARG A 334 -1.15 -5.56 -9.80
N HIS A 335 -1.03 -6.54 -10.66
CA HIS A 335 -0.22 -6.41 -11.88
C HIS A 335 -0.88 -5.56 -12.97
N ASP A 336 -2.22 -5.56 -13.04
CA ASP A 336 -2.97 -4.82 -14.07
C ASP A 336 -2.87 -3.29 -13.91
N THR A 337 -2.73 -2.81 -12.68
CA THR A 337 -2.73 -1.38 -12.35
C THR A 337 -1.47 -0.89 -11.65
N GLY A 338 -0.64 -1.80 -11.13
CA GLY A 338 0.43 -1.48 -10.21
C GLY A 338 -0.06 -1.00 -8.84
N TYR A 339 -1.38 -1.04 -8.56
CA TYR A 339 -1.92 -0.69 -7.26
C TYR A 339 -1.35 -1.60 -6.17
N ALA A 340 -0.92 -1.01 -5.07
CA ALA A 340 -0.33 -1.72 -3.94
C ALA A 340 -0.92 -1.26 -2.61
N GLU A 341 -1.07 -2.20 -1.68
CA GLU A 341 -1.39 -1.91 -0.29
C GLU A 341 -0.38 -2.54 0.66
N TYR A 342 -0.14 -1.84 1.77
CA TYR A 342 0.67 -2.30 2.90
C TYR A 342 -0.08 -2.01 4.18
N GLY A 343 -0.25 -3.02 5.04
CA GLY A 343 -0.92 -2.87 6.33
C GLY A 343 0.06 -2.51 7.45
N ALA A 344 -0.35 -1.64 8.36
CA ALA A 344 0.34 -1.33 9.60
C ALA A 344 -0.66 -1.13 10.73
N GLY A 345 -0.30 -1.46 11.96
CA GLY A 345 -1.19 -1.31 13.11
C GLY A 345 -0.57 -1.80 14.42
N GLY A 346 -1.35 -1.74 15.48
CA GLY A 346 -0.95 -2.14 16.81
C GLY A 346 -2.10 -2.68 17.65
N GLY A 347 -1.76 -3.38 18.73
CA GLY A 347 -2.72 -3.87 19.71
C GLY A 347 -3.05 -2.79 20.73
N ILE A 348 -4.24 -2.23 20.66
CA ILE A 348 -4.72 -1.19 21.57
C ILE A 348 -5.24 -1.83 22.86
N VAL A 349 -4.69 -1.40 23.96
CA VAL A 349 -5.06 -1.80 25.33
C VAL A 349 -5.49 -0.58 26.14
N TRP A 350 -5.91 -0.77 27.39
CA TRP A 350 -6.38 0.33 28.25
C TRP A 350 -5.38 1.47 28.43
N ASP A 351 -4.10 1.17 28.53
CA ASP A 351 -3.02 2.14 28.76
C ASP A 351 -2.42 2.67 27.44
N SER A 352 -3.03 2.40 26.29
CA SER A 352 -2.56 2.89 25.00
C SER A 352 -2.84 4.38 24.83
N GLU A 353 -1.81 5.16 24.52
CA GLU A 353 -1.90 6.60 24.25
C GLU A 353 -2.00 6.87 22.74
N PRO A 354 -3.02 7.57 22.23
CA PRO A 354 -3.29 7.71 20.80
C PRO A 354 -2.08 8.21 19.98
N GLN A 355 -1.35 9.18 20.51
CA GLN A 355 -0.19 9.75 19.81
C GLN A 355 1.02 8.80 19.79
N GLU A 356 1.16 7.94 20.80
CA GLU A 356 2.23 6.94 20.85
C GLU A 356 1.93 5.81 19.89
N GLU A 357 0.70 5.31 19.88
CA GLU A 357 0.25 4.26 18.95
C GLU A 357 0.38 4.72 17.49
N TYR A 358 -0.04 5.96 17.17
CA TYR A 358 0.12 6.50 15.82
C TYR A 358 1.59 6.63 15.42
N ARG A 359 2.48 7.07 16.34
CA ARG A 359 3.92 7.08 16.09
C ARG A 359 4.49 5.67 15.86
N GLU A 360 4.00 4.68 16.59
CA GLU A 360 4.39 3.28 16.41
C GLU A 360 3.97 2.75 15.02
N VAL A 361 2.75 3.09 14.55
CA VAL A 361 2.33 2.80 13.17
C VAL A 361 3.30 3.43 12.17
N LEU A 362 3.62 4.71 12.29
CA LEU A 362 4.55 5.40 11.40
C LEU A 362 5.96 4.78 11.43
N MET A 363 6.45 4.34 12.59
CA MET A 363 7.72 3.60 12.66
C MET A 363 7.67 2.27 11.91
N LYS A 364 6.58 1.53 12.00
CA LYS A 364 6.40 0.26 11.27
C LYS A 364 6.34 0.43 9.75
N THR A 365 6.03 1.64 9.28
CA THR A 365 6.01 1.97 7.84
C THR A 365 7.35 2.47 7.30
N GLN A 366 8.34 2.75 8.17
CA GLN A 366 9.66 3.26 7.74
C GLN A 366 10.44 2.29 6.84
N ILE A 367 10.10 1.00 6.86
CA ILE A 367 10.65 0.01 5.93
C ILE A 367 10.28 0.34 4.48
N LEU A 368 9.14 1.02 4.27
CA LEU A 368 8.74 1.62 3.02
C LEU A 368 9.28 3.05 2.99
N GLN A 369 10.13 3.39 2.06
CA GLN A 369 10.62 4.76 1.92
C GLN A 369 9.48 5.67 1.42
N ASN A 370 9.50 6.97 1.80
CA ASN A 370 8.56 8.01 1.34
C ASN A 370 7.07 7.83 1.73
N VAL A 371 6.79 7.57 3.00
CA VAL A 371 5.41 7.54 3.51
C VAL A 371 4.86 8.96 3.69
N GLN A 372 3.72 9.25 3.07
CA GLN A 372 2.96 10.51 3.26
C GLN A 372 1.66 10.24 4.01
N THR A 373 1.34 11.11 4.96
CA THR A 373 0.06 11.06 5.68
C THR A 373 -1.04 11.73 4.86
N ASP A 374 -2.18 11.06 4.70
CA ASP A 374 -3.36 11.63 4.06
C ASP A 374 -4.06 12.63 5.01
N THR A 375 -3.83 13.93 4.81
CA THR A 375 -4.42 15.03 5.59
C THR A 375 -5.70 15.58 4.96
N GLY A 376 -6.63 14.72 4.55
CA GLY A 376 -7.88 15.14 3.94
C GLY A 376 -7.83 15.19 2.42
N LEU A 377 -7.45 14.07 1.81
CA LEU A 377 -7.39 13.92 0.36
C LEU A 377 -8.75 14.20 -0.29
N GLY A 378 -8.76 15.14 -1.21
CA GLY A 378 -9.86 15.38 -2.13
C GLY A 378 -9.38 15.32 -3.58
N LEU A 379 -10.32 15.18 -4.49
CA LEU A 379 -10.06 15.25 -5.93
C LEU A 379 -10.60 16.57 -6.49
N PHE A 380 -10.01 17.04 -7.57
CA PHE A 380 -10.59 18.17 -8.27
C PHE A 380 -10.35 18.12 -9.78
N GLU A 381 -11.28 18.71 -10.53
CA GLU A 381 -11.13 18.98 -11.95
C GLU A 381 -11.23 20.47 -12.24
N THR A 382 -10.65 20.87 -13.37
CA THR A 382 -10.70 22.26 -13.82
C THR A 382 -11.07 22.27 -15.29
N LEU A 383 -12.31 22.62 -15.56
CA LEU A 383 -12.91 22.62 -16.89
C LEU A 383 -12.99 24.03 -17.45
N ALA A 384 -12.93 24.15 -18.78
CA ALA A 384 -13.32 25.34 -19.49
C ALA A 384 -14.83 25.30 -19.75
N TRP A 385 -15.52 26.41 -19.54
CA TRP A 385 -16.86 26.65 -20.05
C TRP A 385 -16.80 27.69 -21.19
N GLN A 386 -17.46 27.40 -22.30
CA GLN A 386 -17.51 28.29 -23.47
C GLN A 386 -18.94 28.59 -23.87
N PRO A 387 -19.26 29.87 -24.26
CA PRO A 387 -20.58 30.23 -24.77
C PRO A 387 -20.94 29.41 -26.00
N GLY A 388 -22.11 28.77 -26.00
CA GLY A 388 -22.59 27.94 -27.09
C GLY A 388 -22.12 26.48 -27.11
N GLU A 389 -21.01 26.17 -26.45
CA GLU A 389 -20.46 24.80 -26.35
C GLU A 389 -20.68 24.16 -24.99
N GLY A 390 -20.80 24.97 -23.93
CA GLY A 390 -20.93 24.49 -22.56
C GLY A 390 -19.58 24.09 -21.93
N LEU A 391 -19.57 23.02 -21.12
CA LEU A 391 -18.35 22.47 -20.51
C LEU A 391 -17.55 21.66 -21.53
N VAL A 392 -16.32 22.09 -21.78
CA VAL A 392 -15.40 21.46 -22.73
C VAL A 392 -14.85 20.18 -22.12
N HIS A 393 -14.78 19.09 -22.90
CA HIS A 393 -14.26 17.77 -22.54
C HIS A 393 -14.82 17.21 -21.19
N LEU A 394 -16.09 17.53 -20.85
CA LEU A 394 -16.71 17.15 -19.59
C LEU A 394 -16.55 15.66 -19.28
N ASP A 395 -16.83 14.79 -20.26
CA ASP A 395 -16.78 13.35 -20.06
C ASP A 395 -15.35 12.85 -19.75
N ALA A 396 -14.34 13.40 -20.41
CA ALA A 396 -12.93 13.07 -20.16
C ALA A 396 -12.47 13.50 -18.76
N HIS A 397 -12.92 14.69 -18.30
CA HIS A 397 -12.65 15.15 -16.94
C HIS A 397 -13.30 14.26 -15.88
N LEU A 398 -14.57 13.89 -16.06
CA LEU A 398 -15.27 13.00 -15.14
C LEU A 398 -14.69 11.58 -15.14
N GLU A 399 -14.23 11.09 -16.30
CA GLU A 399 -13.56 9.80 -16.40
C GLU A 399 -12.24 9.78 -15.62
N ARG A 400 -11.41 10.83 -15.79
CA ARG A 400 -10.16 10.95 -15.03
C ARG A 400 -10.42 11.06 -13.53
N MET A 401 -11.44 11.83 -13.11
CA MET A 401 -11.83 11.90 -11.70
C MET A 401 -12.32 10.55 -11.18
N ALA A 402 -13.11 9.80 -11.95
CA ALA A 402 -13.57 8.46 -11.61
C ALA A 402 -12.39 7.48 -11.44
N GLY A 403 -11.43 7.49 -12.39
CA GLY A 403 -10.22 6.69 -12.30
C GLY A 403 -9.38 7.03 -11.07
N SER A 404 -9.24 8.33 -10.75
CA SER A 404 -8.57 8.78 -9.54
C SER A 404 -9.32 8.37 -8.27
N ALA A 405 -10.65 8.49 -8.27
CA ALA A 405 -11.48 8.06 -7.15
C ALA A 405 -11.38 6.53 -6.92
N ALA A 406 -11.41 5.75 -7.99
CA ALA A 406 -11.19 4.30 -7.91
C ALA A 406 -9.80 3.97 -7.35
N PHE A 407 -8.76 4.64 -7.80
CA PHE A 407 -7.39 4.45 -7.30
C PHE A 407 -7.28 4.73 -5.80
N PHE A 408 -7.80 5.87 -5.34
CA PHE A 408 -7.81 6.25 -3.92
C PHE A 408 -8.99 5.63 -3.15
N MET A 409 -9.81 4.84 -3.83
CA MET A 409 -11.02 4.18 -3.30
C MET A 409 -11.97 5.16 -2.59
N LEU A 410 -12.16 6.33 -3.19
CA LEU A 410 -13.11 7.34 -2.75
C LEU A 410 -14.49 7.05 -3.38
N PRO A 411 -15.59 7.33 -2.68
CA PRO A 411 -16.92 7.18 -3.25
C PRO A 411 -17.12 8.22 -4.37
N PHE A 412 -17.34 7.76 -5.60
CA PHE A 412 -17.59 8.64 -6.73
C PHE A 412 -18.93 8.34 -7.40
N ASP A 413 -19.78 9.34 -7.48
CA ASP A 413 -21.05 9.30 -8.22
C ASP A 413 -21.01 10.29 -9.38
N ARG A 414 -20.91 9.74 -10.61
CA ARG A 414 -20.88 10.54 -11.85
C ARG A 414 -22.14 11.37 -12.05
N ALA A 415 -23.31 10.83 -11.66
CA ALA A 415 -24.58 11.54 -11.79
C ALA A 415 -24.65 12.72 -10.83
N ALA A 416 -24.21 12.53 -9.57
CA ALA A 416 -24.12 13.60 -8.59
C ALA A 416 -23.11 14.70 -9.00
N ALA A 417 -21.97 14.31 -9.57
CA ALA A 417 -20.97 15.25 -10.12
C ALA A 417 -21.57 16.12 -11.24
N LYS A 418 -22.28 15.52 -12.21
CA LYS A 418 -22.97 16.22 -13.28
C LYS A 418 -24.07 17.15 -12.73
N ALA A 419 -24.93 16.65 -11.87
CA ALA A 419 -26.00 17.43 -11.27
C ALA A 419 -25.45 18.64 -10.51
N ARG A 420 -24.30 18.50 -9.81
CA ARG A 420 -23.67 19.62 -9.11
C ARG A 420 -23.13 20.69 -10.06
N LEU A 421 -22.56 20.29 -11.21
CA LEU A 421 -22.11 21.19 -12.26
C LEU A 421 -23.30 21.94 -12.90
N ASP A 422 -24.35 21.21 -13.29
CA ASP A 422 -25.54 21.76 -13.93
C ASP A 422 -26.26 22.76 -12.99
N GLN A 423 -26.37 22.43 -11.70
CA GLN A 423 -26.91 23.33 -10.70
C GLN A 423 -26.09 24.63 -10.59
N ALA A 424 -24.75 24.50 -10.52
CA ALA A 424 -23.88 25.67 -10.39
C ALA A 424 -23.99 26.62 -11.59
N LEU A 425 -24.11 26.08 -12.80
CA LEU A 425 -24.26 26.84 -14.04
C LEU A 425 -25.66 27.44 -14.17
N THR A 426 -26.69 26.78 -13.65
CA THR A 426 -28.08 27.29 -13.61
C THR A 426 -28.19 28.45 -12.62
N ASP A 427 -27.62 28.29 -11.43
CA ASP A 427 -27.65 29.34 -10.38
C ASP A 427 -26.82 30.58 -10.74
N ASN A 428 -25.79 30.39 -11.59
CA ASN A 428 -24.85 31.44 -12.01
C ASN A 428 -24.60 31.38 -13.52
N PRO A 429 -25.51 31.86 -14.37
CA PRO A 429 -25.34 31.83 -15.81
C PRO A 429 -24.06 32.57 -16.27
N LEU A 430 -23.26 31.92 -17.08
CA LEU A 430 -22.01 32.46 -17.59
C LEU A 430 -22.20 33.11 -18.96
N ALA A 431 -21.70 34.33 -19.11
CA ALA A 431 -21.79 35.07 -20.37
C ALA A 431 -20.50 35.04 -21.21
N CYS A 432 -19.38 34.65 -20.62
CA CYS A 432 -18.07 34.60 -21.29
C CYS A 432 -17.31 33.33 -20.88
N ARG A 433 -16.24 33.05 -21.59
CA ARG A 433 -15.36 31.90 -21.28
C ARG A 433 -14.94 31.93 -19.82
N SER A 434 -15.20 30.86 -19.11
CA SER A 434 -15.02 30.77 -17.68
C SER A 434 -14.33 29.48 -17.27
N ARG A 435 -13.68 29.53 -16.10
CA ARG A 435 -13.09 28.38 -15.43
C ARG A 435 -14.11 27.81 -14.45
N VAL A 436 -14.38 26.52 -14.58
CA VAL A 436 -15.24 25.76 -13.67
C VAL A 436 -14.36 24.76 -12.94
N ARG A 437 -14.28 24.88 -11.62
CA ARG A 437 -13.60 23.91 -10.77
C ARG A 437 -14.62 23.05 -10.05
N LEU A 438 -14.59 21.74 -10.31
CA LEU A 438 -15.32 20.74 -9.58
C LEU A 438 -14.34 20.10 -8.56
N SER A 439 -14.71 20.07 -7.29
CA SER A 439 -13.94 19.43 -6.23
C SER A 439 -14.80 18.37 -5.57
N MET A 440 -14.20 17.23 -5.21
CA MET A 440 -14.81 16.14 -4.45
C MET A 440 -14.02 15.93 -3.17
N ALA A 441 -14.69 15.99 -2.04
CA ALA A 441 -14.10 15.65 -0.75
C ALA A 441 -13.96 14.13 -0.58
N LYS A 442 -13.23 13.69 0.44
CA LYS A 442 -12.97 12.26 0.74
C LYS A 442 -14.26 11.44 0.94
N ASP A 443 -15.33 12.08 1.42
CA ASP A 443 -16.64 11.47 1.61
C ASP A 443 -17.51 11.41 0.34
N GLY A 444 -16.99 11.90 -0.80
CA GLY A 444 -17.70 11.95 -2.08
C GLY A 444 -18.55 13.21 -2.29
N HIS A 445 -18.52 14.16 -1.36
CA HIS A 445 -19.29 15.39 -1.50
C HIS A 445 -18.68 16.34 -2.55
N PHE A 446 -19.51 16.82 -3.51
CA PHE A 446 -19.06 17.69 -4.59
C PHE A 446 -19.29 19.17 -4.29
N GLN A 447 -18.30 20.01 -4.63
CA GLN A 447 -18.37 21.46 -4.64
C GLN A 447 -17.94 22.01 -5.99
N THR A 448 -18.54 23.14 -6.41
CA THR A 448 -18.21 23.81 -7.67
C THR A 448 -17.89 25.28 -7.41
N VAL A 449 -16.79 25.75 -8.04
CA VAL A 449 -16.38 27.15 -8.00
C VAL A 449 -16.25 27.67 -9.44
N LEU A 450 -16.93 28.78 -9.74
CA LEU A 450 -16.90 29.46 -11.03
C LEU A 450 -15.99 30.69 -10.93
N ALA A 451 -15.17 30.92 -11.95
CA ALA A 451 -14.32 32.12 -12.05
C ALA A 451 -14.09 32.48 -13.52
N PRO A 452 -13.80 33.74 -13.86
CA PRO A 452 -13.38 34.10 -15.21
C PRO A 452 -12.19 33.24 -15.67
N ALA A 453 -12.21 32.82 -16.94
CA ALA A 453 -11.04 32.15 -17.49
C ALA A 453 -9.86 33.13 -17.55
N PRO A 454 -8.61 32.65 -17.40
CA PRO A 454 -7.44 33.50 -17.58
C PRO A 454 -7.45 34.14 -18.98
N THR A 455 -7.17 35.45 -19.04
CA THR A 455 -7.25 36.28 -20.25
C THR A 455 -6.15 36.01 -21.28
N ALA A 456 -5.22 35.10 -21.03
CA ALA A 456 -4.23 34.68 -22.01
C ALA A 456 -4.92 34.00 -23.20
N ASN A 457 -4.67 34.47 -24.41
CA ASN A 457 -5.14 33.87 -25.66
C ASN A 457 -4.76 32.37 -25.65
N ALA A 458 -5.76 31.51 -25.53
CA ALA A 458 -5.55 30.08 -25.67
C ALA A 458 -5.13 29.82 -27.14
N ALA A 459 -3.85 29.58 -27.34
CA ALA A 459 -3.40 29.17 -28.65
C ALA A 459 -3.82 27.70 -28.87
N ASN A 460 -4.40 27.44 -30.03
CA ASN A 460 -4.84 26.10 -30.42
C ASN A 460 -3.73 25.28 -31.11
N SER A 461 -2.57 25.90 -31.32
CA SER A 461 -1.43 25.26 -31.99
C SER A 461 -0.10 25.84 -31.51
N PRO A 462 1.02 25.10 -31.70
CA PRO A 462 2.36 25.60 -31.41
C PRO A 462 2.70 26.88 -32.20
N ALA A 463 2.25 27.00 -33.45
CA ALA A 463 2.52 28.16 -34.28
C ALA A 463 1.86 29.45 -33.75
N GLN A 464 0.65 29.33 -33.21
CA GLN A 464 -0.03 30.44 -32.52
C GLN A 464 0.65 30.80 -31.21
N ALA A 465 1.12 29.78 -30.47
CA ALA A 465 1.86 29.98 -29.23
C ALA A 465 3.22 30.67 -29.48
N ASP A 466 3.90 30.33 -30.59
CA ASP A 466 5.17 30.96 -30.97
C ASP A 466 5.02 32.48 -31.27
N ALA A 467 3.82 32.92 -31.67
CA ALA A 467 3.51 34.32 -31.94
C ALA A 467 3.12 35.12 -30.69
N SER A 468 3.00 34.46 -29.54
CA SER A 468 2.58 35.08 -28.26
C SER A 468 3.79 35.27 -27.34
N PRO A 469 3.71 36.23 -26.38
CA PRO A 469 4.74 36.35 -25.33
C PRO A 469 4.92 35.05 -24.57
N GLY A 470 6.16 34.66 -24.31
CA GLY A 470 6.49 33.45 -23.61
C GLY A 470 6.16 33.54 -22.12
N GLN A 471 5.64 32.45 -21.56
CA GLN A 471 5.45 32.30 -20.13
C GLN A 471 6.79 32.02 -19.45
N PRO A 472 7.24 32.84 -18.49
CA PRO A 472 8.48 32.55 -17.78
C PRO A 472 8.33 31.24 -16.97
N VAL A 473 9.32 30.36 -17.11
CA VAL A 473 9.41 29.11 -16.33
C VAL A 473 10.81 28.95 -15.77
N ALA A 474 10.96 28.27 -14.64
CA ALA A 474 12.28 27.95 -14.08
C ALA A 474 12.27 26.55 -13.46
N LEU A 475 13.44 25.89 -13.45
CA LEU A 475 13.59 24.59 -12.82
C LEU A 475 13.48 24.72 -11.29
N ALA A 476 12.56 24.00 -10.68
CA ALA A 476 12.47 23.92 -9.22
C ALA A 476 13.67 23.13 -8.64
N LYS A 477 14.05 23.45 -7.42
CA LYS A 477 15.02 22.65 -6.63
C LYS A 477 14.38 21.40 -6.08
N THR A 478 13.09 21.50 -5.71
CA THR A 478 12.28 20.36 -5.28
C THR A 478 12.35 19.25 -6.32
N ARG A 479 12.66 18.04 -5.86
CA ARG A 479 12.64 16.82 -6.70
C ARG A 479 11.38 16.02 -6.40
N VAL A 480 10.80 15.41 -7.43
CA VAL A 480 9.62 14.57 -7.31
C VAL A 480 9.98 13.12 -7.62
N SER A 481 9.43 12.20 -6.84
CA SER A 481 9.53 10.77 -7.12
C SER A 481 8.54 10.41 -8.24
N PRO A 482 8.97 9.73 -9.32
CA PRO A 482 8.06 9.28 -10.37
C PRO A 482 6.92 8.39 -9.86
N GLY A 483 7.18 7.62 -8.82
CA GLY A 483 6.19 6.75 -8.20
C GLY A 483 5.22 7.46 -7.23
N ASN A 484 5.30 8.78 -7.06
CA ASN A 484 4.36 9.51 -6.21
C ASN A 484 2.96 9.57 -6.84
N PRO A 485 1.93 8.90 -6.30
CA PRO A 485 0.60 8.84 -6.89
C PRO A 485 -0.07 10.21 -7.04
N TYR A 486 0.28 11.19 -6.20
CA TYR A 486 -0.25 12.55 -6.31
C TYR A 486 0.22 13.31 -7.55
N LEU A 487 1.23 12.82 -8.26
CA LEU A 487 1.63 13.37 -9.57
C LEU A 487 0.77 12.82 -10.71
N HIS A 488 0.27 11.59 -10.58
CA HIS A 488 -0.54 10.91 -11.59
C HIS A 488 -2.03 11.21 -11.47
N HIS A 489 -2.46 11.75 -10.32
CA HIS A 489 -3.85 12.03 -10.00
C HIS A 489 -4.07 13.49 -9.62
N LYS A 490 -5.20 14.07 -10.03
CA LYS A 490 -5.51 15.48 -9.78
C LYS A 490 -6.14 15.66 -8.39
N THR A 491 -5.26 15.73 -7.36
CA THR A 491 -5.64 15.72 -5.95
C THR A 491 -5.40 17.07 -5.26
N THR A 492 -5.99 17.24 -4.07
CA THR A 492 -5.71 18.38 -3.18
C THR A 492 -4.35 18.26 -2.47
N ALA A 493 -3.73 17.09 -2.46
CA ALA A 493 -2.38 16.85 -1.93
C ALA A 493 -1.31 17.40 -2.87
N ARG A 494 -1.02 18.68 -2.76
CA ARG A 494 -0.16 19.45 -3.68
C ARG A 494 1.11 19.99 -3.05
N ALA A 495 1.60 19.37 -1.97
CA ALA A 495 2.76 19.88 -1.21
C ALA A 495 4.00 20.11 -2.10
N ALA A 496 4.36 19.15 -2.96
CA ALA A 496 5.51 19.29 -3.87
C ALA A 496 5.35 20.45 -4.86
N TYR A 497 4.14 20.62 -5.43
CA TYR A 497 3.84 21.72 -6.33
C TYR A 497 3.86 23.08 -5.62
N THR A 498 3.31 23.16 -4.41
CA THR A 498 3.29 24.37 -3.59
C THR A 498 4.72 24.78 -3.19
N GLN A 499 5.54 23.83 -2.79
CA GLN A 499 6.94 24.06 -2.46
C GLN A 499 7.72 24.53 -3.68
N ALA A 500 7.60 23.82 -4.82
CA ALA A 500 8.26 24.19 -6.07
C ALA A 500 7.86 25.60 -6.55
N ARG A 501 6.57 25.96 -6.41
CA ARG A 501 6.07 27.29 -6.71
C ARG A 501 6.73 28.35 -5.83
N ALA A 502 6.74 28.16 -4.53
CA ALA A 502 7.34 29.08 -3.58
C ALA A 502 8.85 29.29 -3.84
N GLU A 503 9.60 28.21 -4.14
CA GLU A 503 11.01 28.27 -4.49
C GLU A 503 11.29 29.12 -5.75
N VAL A 504 10.51 28.89 -6.79
CA VAL A 504 10.70 29.56 -8.09
C VAL A 504 10.25 31.01 -8.01
N GLU A 505 9.13 31.31 -7.38
CA GLU A 505 8.64 32.68 -7.18
C GLU A 505 9.61 33.52 -6.34
N ALA A 506 10.20 32.93 -5.31
CA ALA A 506 11.22 33.61 -4.50
C ALA A 506 12.50 33.96 -5.29
N ALA A 507 12.90 33.10 -6.24
CA ALA A 507 14.13 33.28 -7.02
C ALA A 507 13.94 34.13 -8.30
N PHE A 508 12.77 34.02 -8.96
CA PHE A 508 12.55 34.56 -10.31
C PHE A 508 11.31 35.45 -10.44
N GLY A 509 10.54 35.65 -9.36
CA GLY A 509 9.33 36.51 -9.32
C GLY A 509 8.01 35.76 -9.50
N GLN A 510 6.93 36.40 -9.03
CA GLN A 510 5.60 35.81 -8.86
C GLN A 510 4.91 35.22 -10.10
N HIS A 511 5.37 35.52 -11.31
CA HIS A 511 4.73 35.04 -12.55
C HIS A 511 5.52 33.92 -13.22
N THR A 512 6.56 33.39 -12.56
CA THR A 512 7.38 32.30 -13.10
C THR A 512 6.78 30.95 -12.67
N GLU A 513 6.43 30.10 -13.63
CA GLU A 513 5.92 28.75 -13.33
C GLU A 513 7.06 27.78 -13.02
N PRO A 514 6.93 26.92 -11.98
CA PRO A 514 7.96 25.93 -11.67
C PRO A 514 7.90 24.77 -12.67
N VAL A 515 9.05 24.38 -13.19
CA VAL A 515 9.23 23.11 -13.91
C VAL A 515 9.80 22.11 -12.91
N LEU A 516 9.06 21.03 -12.66
CA LEU A 516 9.48 19.98 -11.76
C LEU A 516 10.44 19.03 -12.49
N VAL A 517 11.39 18.48 -11.72
CA VAL A 517 12.35 17.49 -12.19
C VAL A 517 12.29 16.30 -11.23
N ASN A 518 12.24 15.09 -11.80
CA ASN A 518 12.20 13.89 -10.98
C ASN A 518 13.58 13.53 -10.40
N THR A 519 13.62 12.57 -9.51
CA THR A 519 14.84 12.07 -8.89
C THR A 519 15.83 11.47 -9.89
N GLY A 520 15.36 10.97 -11.04
CA GLY A 520 16.18 10.50 -12.15
C GLY A 520 16.78 11.63 -13.03
N GLY A 521 16.39 12.89 -12.78
CA GLY A 521 16.90 14.05 -13.53
C GLY A 521 16.10 14.41 -14.78
N ASP A 522 14.96 13.77 -15.04
CA ASP A 522 14.06 14.10 -16.16
C ASP A 522 13.06 15.19 -15.75
N LEU A 523 12.74 16.08 -16.69
CA LEU A 523 11.66 17.04 -16.54
C LEU A 523 10.32 16.30 -16.54
N THR A 524 9.38 16.77 -15.72
CA THR A 524 8.04 16.19 -15.63
C THR A 524 6.97 17.13 -16.17
N GLU A 525 6.52 18.09 -15.38
CA GLU A 525 5.49 19.06 -15.72
C GLU A 525 5.67 20.35 -14.91
N THR A 526 4.77 21.33 -15.07
CA THR A 526 4.63 22.44 -14.14
C THR A 526 3.54 22.14 -13.12
N ASP A 527 3.32 23.02 -12.15
CA ASP A 527 2.24 22.88 -11.17
C ASP A 527 0.81 22.96 -11.76
N ILE A 528 0.66 23.42 -13.04
CA ILE A 528 -0.64 23.57 -13.69
C ILE A 528 -0.70 23.08 -15.13
N ALA A 529 0.40 22.65 -15.73
CA ALA A 529 0.46 22.32 -17.16
C ALA A 529 1.48 21.22 -17.46
N ASN A 530 1.18 20.37 -18.43
CA ASN A 530 2.16 19.45 -19.00
C ASN A 530 3.15 20.20 -19.90
N ILE A 531 4.34 19.62 -20.06
CA ILE A 531 5.40 20.15 -20.91
C ILE A 531 5.36 19.46 -22.27
N VAL A 532 5.49 20.27 -23.33
CA VAL A 532 5.80 19.83 -24.70
C VAL A 532 7.06 20.54 -25.15
N TYR A 533 7.95 19.84 -25.85
CA TYR A 533 9.18 20.42 -26.34
C TYR A 533 9.44 20.04 -27.80
N ARG A 534 10.06 20.97 -28.56
CA ARG A 534 10.46 20.73 -29.93
C ARG A 534 11.93 20.32 -30.00
N LEU A 535 12.20 19.18 -30.62
CA LEU A 535 13.55 18.66 -30.81
C LEU A 535 13.67 18.08 -32.23
N LYS A 536 14.63 18.58 -33.03
CA LYS A 536 14.83 18.21 -34.42
C LYS A 536 13.53 18.32 -35.25
N GLY A 537 12.83 19.44 -35.07
CA GLY A 537 11.58 19.77 -35.75
C GLY A 537 10.36 18.94 -35.32
N ARG A 538 10.48 18.03 -34.37
CA ARG A 538 9.38 17.17 -33.84
C ARG A 538 8.99 17.57 -32.45
N LEU A 539 7.70 17.35 -32.10
CA LEU A 539 7.15 17.66 -30.80
C LEU A 539 7.11 16.40 -29.92
N TYR A 540 7.56 16.56 -28.69
CA TYR A 540 7.61 15.51 -27.68
C TYR A 540 7.06 16.01 -26.34
N THR A 541 6.58 15.09 -25.51
CA THR A 541 6.21 15.31 -24.10
C THR A 541 6.86 14.24 -23.23
N PRO A 542 7.24 14.53 -21.98
CA PRO A 542 7.69 13.49 -21.06
C PRO A 542 6.61 12.40 -20.89
N PRO A 543 6.98 11.11 -20.81
CA PRO A 543 6.04 10.04 -20.56
C PRO A 543 5.53 10.08 -19.12
N GLU A 544 4.36 9.50 -18.88
CA GLU A 544 3.72 9.46 -17.55
C GLU A 544 4.63 8.84 -16.48
N ARG A 545 5.41 7.83 -16.83
CA ARG A 545 6.40 7.20 -15.94
C ARG A 545 7.47 8.15 -15.40
N CYS A 546 7.61 9.36 -15.93
CA CYS A 546 8.47 10.39 -15.34
C CYS A 546 7.87 11.05 -14.11
N GLY A 547 6.60 10.79 -13.76
CA GLY A 547 5.87 11.37 -12.63
C GLY A 547 5.19 12.68 -13.02
N LEU A 548 4.09 12.58 -13.76
CA LEU A 548 3.29 13.73 -14.20
C LEU A 548 1.82 13.34 -14.35
N LEU A 549 0.95 14.35 -14.28
CA LEU A 549 -0.48 14.16 -14.50
C LEU A 549 -0.76 13.86 -15.97
N PRO A 550 -1.53 12.80 -16.32
CA PRO A 550 -2.03 12.58 -17.68
C PRO A 550 -3.09 13.65 -18.02
N GLY A 551 -2.63 14.77 -18.59
CA GLY A 551 -3.49 15.90 -18.96
C GLY A 551 -4.42 15.54 -20.13
N ILE A 552 -5.66 16.07 -20.12
CA ILE A 552 -6.67 15.76 -21.16
C ILE A 552 -6.19 16.25 -22.53
N LEU A 553 -5.76 17.50 -22.66
CA LEU A 553 -5.18 17.99 -23.91
C LEU A 553 -3.91 17.21 -24.33
N ARG A 554 -3.09 16.78 -23.37
CA ARG A 554 -1.93 15.93 -23.65
C ARG A 554 -2.35 14.59 -24.28
N ALA A 555 -3.36 13.93 -23.71
CA ALA A 555 -3.88 12.66 -24.21
C ALA A 555 -4.44 12.81 -25.64
N GLU A 556 -5.23 13.84 -25.90
CA GLU A 556 -5.76 14.16 -27.24
C GLU A 556 -4.65 14.35 -28.27
N LEU A 557 -3.60 15.12 -27.95
CA LEU A 557 -2.48 15.37 -28.83
C LEU A 557 -1.61 14.13 -29.11
N LEU A 558 -1.51 13.23 -28.15
CA LEU A 558 -0.86 11.92 -28.31
C LEU A 558 -1.67 11.00 -29.22
N GLU A 559 -2.98 10.93 -29.04
CA GLU A 559 -3.89 10.14 -29.87
C GLU A 559 -3.91 10.65 -31.30
N ALA A 560 -3.93 11.98 -31.50
CA ALA A 560 -3.83 12.60 -32.81
C ALA A 560 -2.42 12.48 -33.47
N GLY A 561 -1.43 11.92 -32.75
CA GLY A 561 -0.05 11.79 -33.23
C GLY A 561 0.70 13.15 -33.39
N THR A 562 0.14 14.24 -32.86
CA THR A 562 0.72 15.58 -32.89
C THR A 562 2.00 15.66 -32.05
N ILE A 563 2.01 14.99 -30.90
CA ILE A 563 3.16 14.86 -30.02
C ILE A 563 3.49 13.38 -29.80
N LYS A 564 4.72 13.07 -29.36
CA LYS A 564 5.15 11.72 -29.01
C LYS A 564 5.79 11.72 -27.63
N GLU A 565 5.71 10.62 -26.91
CA GLU A 565 6.39 10.48 -25.65
C GLU A 565 7.90 10.31 -25.82
N ARG A 566 8.67 11.10 -25.09
CA ARG A 566 10.11 10.98 -24.95
C ARG A 566 10.54 11.68 -23.65
N PRO A 567 11.35 11.04 -22.78
CA PRO A 567 11.93 11.71 -21.61
C PRO A 567 12.79 12.91 -22.07
N LEU A 568 12.84 13.95 -21.25
CA LEU A 568 13.71 15.10 -21.44
C LEU A 568 14.55 15.28 -20.17
N SER A 569 15.83 14.90 -20.23
CA SER A 569 16.74 15.14 -19.12
C SER A 569 17.12 16.61 -19.02
N LYS A 570 17.42 17.06 -17.79
CA LYS A 570 17.95 18.41 -17.54
C LYS A 570 19.18 18.73 -18.41
N GLN A 571 20.01 17.73 -18.71
CA GLN A 571 21.23 17.87 -19.51
C GLN A 571 20.93 18.10 -21.00
N GLU A 572 19.79 17.60 -21.50
CA GLU A 572 19.37 17.78 -22.89
C GLU A 572 18.61 19.09 -23.13
N LEU A 573 18.24 19.81 -22.08
CA LEU A 573 17.41 21.02 -22.18
C LEU A 573 18.01 22.08 -23.08
N GLY A 574 19.34 22.23 -23.14
CA GLY A 574 20.04 23.13 -24.03
C GLY A 574 19.97 22.75 -25.53
N LYS A 575 19.45 21.56 -25.88
CA LYS A 575 19.27 21.11 -27.27
C LYS A 575 17.84 21.32 -27.78
N VAL A 576 16.94 21.76 -26.90
CA VAL A 576 15.52 21.98 -27.21
C VAL A 576 15.34 23.25 -27.99
N GLU A 577 14.65 23.18 -29.16
CA GLU A 577 14.40 24.31 -30.03
C GLU A 577 13.30 25.24 -29.51
N ALA A 578 12.31 24.68 -28.84
CA ALA A 578 11.21 25.41 -28.17
C ALA A 578 10.58 24.58 -27.07
N LEU A 579 10.12 25.25 -26.02
CA LEU A 579 9.41 24.66 -24.88
C LEU A 579 7.99 25.26 -24.85
N TYR A 580 7.00 24.41 -24.58
CA TYR A 580 5.60 24.79 -24.48
C TYR A 580 4.97 24.20 -23.22
N LEU A 581 3.98 24.90 -22.73
CA LEU A 581 3.07 24.43 -21.64
C LEU A 581 1.70 24.22 -22.26
N ILE A 582 1.10 23.07 -21.95
CA ILE A 582 -0.23 22.71 -22.43
C ILE A 582 -1.16 22.31 -21.28
N ASN A 583 -2.39 22.77 -21.32
CA ASN A 583 -3.49 22.24 -20.53
C ASN A 583 -4.84 22.56 -21.19
N ASP A 584 -5.88 21.87 -20.80
CA ASP A 584 -7.22 21.96 -21.40
C ASP A 584 -7.86 23.36 -21.25
N LEU A 585 -7.59 24.06 -20.14
CA LEU A 585 -8.15 25.40 -19.89
C LEU A 585 -7.46 26.51 -20.72
N ARG A 586 -6.13 26.42 -20.95
CA ARG A 586 -5.32 27.49 -21.52
C ARG A 586 -4.76 27.18 -22.90
N GLY A 587 -4.94 25.94 -23.40
CA GLY A 587 -4.36 25.51 -24.69
C GLY A 587 -2.83 25.50 -24.66
N TRP A 588 -2.21 25.88 -25.76
CA TRP A 588 -0.76 26.00 -25.94
C TRP A 588 -0.23 27.36 -25.46
N ARG A 589 0.85 27.33 -24.72
CA ARG A 589 1.60 28.54 -24.31
C ARG A 589 3.08 28.29 -24.53
N LYS A 590 3.78 29.22 -25.19
CA LYS A 590 5.24 29.18 -25.28
C LYS A 590 5.84 29.37 -23.89
N ALA A 591 6.86 28.60 -23.57
CA ALA A 591 7.60 28.75 -22.32
C ALA A 591 8.97 29.36 -22.54
N GLU A 592 9.39 30.26 -21.64
CA GLU A 592 10.72 30.88 -21.62
C GLU A 592 11.45 30.50 -20.36
N LEU A 593 12.49 29.70 -20.50
CA LEU A 593 13.29 29.25 -19.37
C LEU A 593 14.11 30.39 -18.78
N LYS A 594 14.00 30.62 -17.48
CA LYS A 594 14.80 31.58 -16.71
C LYS A 594 15.94 30.86 -16.01
N GLY A 595 17.13 31.36 -16.09
CA GLY A 595 18.31 31.03 -15.31
C GLY A 595 19.08 29.86 -15.78
#